data_0b59cd0aff52248d2daee852e4159da5
#
_entry.id   0b59cd0aff52248d2daee852e4159da5
#
_cell.length_a   1.000
_cell.length_b   1.000
_cell.length_c   1.000
_cell.angle_alpha   90.00
_cell.angle_beta   90.00
_cell.angle_gamma   90.00
#
_symmetry.space_group_name_H-M   'P 1'
#
loop_
_entity.id
_entity.type
_entity.pdbx_description
1 polymer ?
#
loop_
_entity_poly.entity_id
_entity_poly.type
_entity_poly.pdbx_seq_one_letter_code
_entity_poly.pdbx_strand_id
1 'polypeptide(L)'
;MTYVVLASGSPRRRELLEQIGIKFDVRVSEADEEIAPGTKPHQAVEELSYRKAKAVWEELQEKETVIGADTVVALGDQILGKPKDADEAKEMLTRLQGREHYVYTGVTILTKEGKRVTFHEGTKVTFTPMSREEIEAYVATGDPLDKAGAYGIQGEFAKYVKGIQGDYNSVVGLPAGRLYQELTRIERETAPKKAVIFDLDGTLSDTIQSLTYCGNEMLKELGYGPFEAKDYQYFAGDGAANLVKRALRASGDMELRSFDKAFPRYKEIFAVHCMDGVKPFDGITELVAELKKRGLKLAVLSNKPHAETIRVVETLFGKGTFDVLQGQEPGLALKPSADGVFRILEKLRADGEEILSENVLYLGDTGTDVLTGRGAGAFTVGVLWGFREREELLENGADALISHPLEALSFLE
;
A
#
# COMPACT_ATOMS: atom_id res chain seq x y z
N MET A 1 -12.17 -11.92 3.05
CA MET A 1 -11.85 -11.08 4.23
C MET A 1 -11.80 -11.94 5.46
N THR A 2 -10.71 -11.84 6.19
CA THR A 2 -10.43 -12.60 7.42
C THR A 2 -11.45 -12.28 8.50
N TYR A 3 -11.91 -13.31 9.21
CA TYR A 3 -12.65 -13.18 10.44
C TYR A 3 -11.71 -12.70 11.55
N VAL A 4 -12.11 -11.73 12.36
CA VAL A 4 -11.23 -11.14 13.38
C VAL A 4 -11.92 -11.10 14.76
N VAL A 5 -11.14 -10.98 15.81
CA VAL A 5 -11.62 -10.72 17.16
C VAL A 5 -11.34 -9.27 17.53
N LEU A 6 -12.38 -8.50 17.87
CA LEU A 6 -12.23 -7.13 18.35
C LEU A 6 -12.02 -7.13 19.88
N ALA A 7 -10.83 -6.76 20.31
CA ALA A 7 -10.45 -6.63 21.74
C ALA A 7 -10.96 -5.31 22.35
N SER A 8 -12.28 -5.04 22.21
CA SER A 8 -12.87 -3.80 22.70
C SER A 8 -14.38 -3.93 22.96
N GLY A 9 -14.84 -3.38 24.09
CA GLY A 9 -16.26 -3.26 24.42
C GLY A 9 -16.96 -2.05 23.76
N SER A 10 -16.24 -1.17 23.04
CA SER A 10 -16.79 0.06 22.47
C SER A 10 -17.86 -0.21 21.38
N PRO A 11 -19.11 0.26 21.54
CA PRO A 11 -20.12 0.14 20.49
C PRO A 11 -19.72 0.83 19.19
N ARG A 12 -19.10 2.00 19.27
CA ARG A 12 -18.65 2.79 18.11
C ARG A 12 -17.64 2.04 17.23
N ARG A 13 -16.72 1.29 17.85
CA ARG A 13 -15.75 0.47 17.10
C ARG A 13 -16.41 -0.70 16.38
N ARG A 14 -17.44 -1.30 17.00
CA ARG A 14 -18.25 -2.36 16.37
C ARG A 14 -18.97 -1.82 15.13
N GLU A 15 -19.67 -0.68 15.28
CA GLU A 15 -20.36 -0.01 14.17
C GLU A 15 -19.42 0.30 13.01
N LEU A 16 -18.20 0.79 13.29
CA LEU A 16 -17.21 1.07 12.24
C LEU A 16 -16.72 -0.19 11.53
N LEU A 17 -16.51 -1.32 12.24
CA LEU A 17 -16.16 -2.60 11.62
C LEU A 17 -17.30 -3.14 10.75
N GLU A 18 -18.53 -3.06 11.22
CA GLU A 18 -19.74 -3.44 10.47
C GLU A 18 -19.87 -2.58 9.20
N GLN A 19 -19.67 -1.27 9.31
CA GLN A 19 -19.75 -0.33 8.19
C GLN A 19 -18.77 -0.68 7.06
N ILE A 20 -17.58 -1.18 7.39
CA ILE A 20 -16.58 -1.59 6.39
C ILE A 20 -16.67 -3.08 6.02
N GLY A 21 -17.71 -3.79 6.49
CA GLY A 21 -18.03 -5.16 6.09
C GLY A 21 -17.07 -6.23 6.65
N ILE A 22 -16.33 -5.94 7.73
CA ILE A 22 -15.48 -6.91 8.42
C ILE A 22 -16.35 -7.75 9.35
N LYS A 23 -16.21 -9.09 9.30
CA LYS A 23 -16.84 -10.02 10.22
C LYS A 23 -15.97 -10.20 11.45
N PHE A 24 -16.58 -10.12 12.64
CA PHE A 24 -15.81 -10.18 13.88
C PHE A 24 -16.64 -10.74 15.06
N ASP A 25 -15.90 -11.29 16.02
CA ASP A 25 -16.36 -11.49 17.39
C ASP A 25 -15.85 -10.40 18.32
N VAL A 26 -16.51 -10.21 19.45
CA VAL A 26 -16.11 -9.25 20.47
C VAL A 26 -15.63 -9.98 21.72
N ARG A 27 -14.38 -9.65 22.14
CA ARG A 27 -13.86 -10.02 23.45
C ARG A 27 -13.31 -8.77 24.13
N VAL A 28 -13.84 -8.44 25.30
CA VAL A 28 -13.37 -7.26 26.04
C VAL A 28 -12.05 -7.58 26.71
N SER A 29 -11.05 -6.75 26.48
CA SER A 29 -9.75 -6.87 27.13
C SER A 29 -9.80 -6.35 28.57
N GLU A 30 -9.18 -7.07 29.48
CA GLU A 30 -8.91 -6.66 30.88
C GLU A 30 -7.48 -6.12 31.07
N ALA A 31 -6.82 -5.73 29.98
CA ALA A 31 -5.46 -5.22 30.06
C ALA A 31 -5.37 -3.91 30.86
N ASP A 32 -4.29 -3.74 31.60
CA ASP A 32 -3.96 -2.51 32.31
C ASP A 32 -3.81 -1.33 31.35
N GLU A 33 -4.50 -0.22 31.64
CA GLU A 33 -4.52 1.02 30.88
C GLU A 33 -3.59 2.10 31.48
N GLU A 34 -2.79 1.79 32.51
CA GLU A 34 -1.83 2.76 33.06
C GLU A 34 -0.70 3.08 32.05
N ILE A 35 -0.47 4.36 31.88
CA ILE A 35 0.59 4.89 30.99
C ILE A 35 1.62 5.64 31.82
N ALA A 36 2.89 5.40 31.53
CA ALA A 36 4.00 6.07 32.22
C ALA A 36 3.90 7.60 32.08
N PRO A 37 4.17 8.38 33.13
CA PRO A 37 4.18 9.83 33.07
C PRO A 37 5.11 10.35 31.98
N GLY A 38 4.64 11.31 31.17
CA GLY A 38 5.42 11.90 30.09
C GLY A 38 5.39 11.12 28.75
N THR A 39 4.65 10.00 28.67
CA THR A 39 4.43 9.30 27.39
C THR A 39 3.68 10.21 26.42
N LYS A 40 4.16 10.30 25.19
CA LYS A 40 3.48 11.10 24.14
C LYS A 40 2.17 10.45 23.73
N PRO A 41 1.15 11.26 23.36
CA PRO A 41 -0.20 10.74 23.04
C PRO A 41 -0.23 9.61 22.01
N HIS A 42 0.54 9.73 20.92
CA HIS A 42 0.61 8.69 19.88
C HIS A 42 1.25 7.39 20.37
N GLN A 43 2.28 7.48 21.24
CA GLN A 43 2.93 6.31 21.84
C GLN A 43 1.98 5.62 22.83
N ALA A 44 1.22 6.40 23.60
CA ALA A 44 0.25 5.88 24.57
C ALA A 44 -0.80 5.02 23.87
N VAL A 45 -1.42 5.50 22.78
CA VAL A 45 -2.45 4.73 22.07
C VAL A 45 -1.90 3.49 21.37
N GLU A 46 -0.66 3.54 20.86
CA GLU A 46 0.00 2.36 20.30
C GLU A 46 0.26 1.28 21.37
N GLU A 47 0.76 1.68 22.51
CA GLU A 47 1.01 0.77 23.63
C GLU A 47 -0.28 0.16 24.18
N LEU A 48 -1.31 0.99 24.43
CA LEU A 48 -2.60 0.53 24.95
C LEU A 48 -3.32 -0.38 23.95
N SER A 49 -3.31 -0.04 22.66
CA SER A 49 -3.89 -0.91 21.64
C SER A 49 -3.19 -2.27 21.58
N TYR A 50 -1.87 -2.29 21.74
CA TYR A 50 -1.11 -3.54 21.78
C TYR A 50 -1.44 -4.37 23.02
N ARG A 51 -1.45 -3.78 24.21
CA ARG A 51 -1.80 -4.51 25.44
C ARG A 51 -3.19 -5.14 25.33
N LYS A 52 -4.17 -4.40 24.81
CA LYS A 52 -5.52 -4.90 24.59
C LYS A 52 -5.56 -6.06 23.61
N ALA A 53 -4.91 -5.93 22.47
CA ALA A 53 -4.84 -7.01 21.48
C ALA A 53 -4.15 -8.25 22.05
N LYS A 54 -3.00 -8.06 22.75
CA LYS A 54 -2.20 -9.14 23.29
C LYS A 54 -2.93 -9.93 24.37
N ALA A 55 -3.58 -9.24 25.31
CA ALA A 55 -4.32 -9.90 26.41
C ALA A 55 -5.39 -10.85 25.83
N VAL A 56 -6.21 -10.38 24.88
CA VAL A 56 -7.22 -11.22 24.24
C VAL A 56 -6.58 -12.32 23.41
N TRP A 57 -5.52 -12.04 22.66
CA TRP A 57 -4.85 -13.02 21.80
C TRP A 57 -4.24 -14.18 22.63
N GLU A 58 -3.66 -13.87 23.79
CA GLU A 58 -3.09 -14.88 24.69
C GLU A 58 -4.15 -15.82 25.28
N GLU A 59 -5.35 -15.33 25.54
CA GLU A 59 -6.47 -16.11 26.09
C GLU A 59 -7.16 -17.03 25.05
N LEU A 60 -6.99 -16.76 23.72
CA LEU A 60 -7.58 -17.59 22.68
C LEU A 60 -6.93 -18.97 22.65
N GLN A 61 -7.76 -20.03 22.73
CA GLN A 61 -7.31 -21.42 22.58
C GLN A 61 -6.85 -21.71 21.16
N GLU A 62 -7.65 -21.30 20.17
CA GLU A 62 -7.28 -21.27 18.76
C GLU A 62 -6.92 -19.85 18.38
N LYS A 63 -5.71 -19.66 17.84
CA LYS A 63 -5.23 -18.33 17.51
C LYS A 63 -5.94 -17.77 16.30
N GLU A 64 -6.53 -16.61 16.49
CA GLU A 64 -7.21 -15.81 15.45
C GLU A 64 -6.54 -14.46 15.34
N THR A 65 -6.86 -13.71 14.29
CA THR A 65 -6.41 -12.31 14.16
C THR A 65 -7.19 -11.44 15.12
N VAL A 66 -6.48 -10.74 16.01
CA VAL A 66 -7.07 -9.86 17.04
C VAL A 66 -6.77 -8.40 16.73
N ILE A 67 -7.80 -7.56 16.84
CA ILE A 67 -7.68 -6.10 16.70
C ILE A 67 -7.89 -5.46 18.07
N GLY A 68 -6.83 -4.82 18.58
CA GLY A 68 -6.89 -3.91 19.73
C GLY A 68 -6.89 -2.45 19.26
N ALA A 69 -7.63 -1.61 19.94
CA ALA A 69 -7.64 -0.17 19.67
C ALA A 69 -7.76 0.66 20.94
N ASP A 70 -7.13 1.82 20.94
CA ASP A 70 -7.28 2.81 22.00
C ASP A 70 -7.34 4.22 21.44
N THR A 71 -8.04 5.14 22.16
CA THR A 71 -8.26 6.51 21.71
C THR A 71 -8.06 7.48 22.86
N VAL A 72 -7.24 8.51 22.63
CA VAL A 72 -7.03 9.59 23.59
C VAL A 72 -7.25 10.95 22.94
N VAL A 73 -7.72 11.91 23.73
CA VAL A 73 -7.75 13.32 23.37
C VAL A 73 -6.49 13.99 23.95
N ALA A 74 -5.83 14.85 23.19
CA ALA A 74 -4.63 15.53 23.63
C ALA A 74 -4.68 17.03 23.36
N LEU A 75 -4.39 17.82 24.38
CA LEU A 75 -4.18 19.26 24.28
C LEU A 75 -2.68 19.54 24.41
N GLY A 76 -1.99 19.75 23.28
CA GLY A 76 -0.53 19.65 23.22
C GLY A 76 -0.09 18.22 23.55
N ASP A 77 0.88 18.07 24.45
CA ASP A 77 1.35 16.76 24.92
C ASP A 77 0.53 16.20 26.11
N GLN A 78 -0.46 16.93 26.60
CA GLN A 78 -1.25 16.49 27.73
C GLN A 78 -2.42 15.63 27.25
N ILE A 79 -2.44 14.37 27.71
CA ILE A 79 -3.55 13.44 27.46
C ILE A 79 -4.71 13.79 28.40
N LEU A 80 -5.91 13.86 27.80
CA LEU A 80 -7.19 13.99 28.50
C LEU A 80 -7.92 12.65 28.38
N GLY A 81 -7.96 11.91 29.47
CA GLY A 81 -8.68 10.64 29.57
C GLY A 81 -10.20 10.83 29.66
N LYS A 82 -10.90 9.79 30.11
CA LYS A 82 -12.30 9.89 30.49
C LYS A 82 -12.41 10.68 31.80
N PRO A 83 -13.39 11.61 31.91
CA PRO A 83 -13.62 12.33 33.16
C PRO A 83 -14.12 11.38 34.24
N LYS A 84 -13.70 11.58 35.49
CA LYS A 84 -14.15 10.80 36.65
C LYS A 84 -15.57 11.14 37.06
N ASP A 85 -15.92 12.41 36.86
CA ASP A 85 -17.23 12.96 37.23
C ASP A 85 -17.62 14.14 36.34
N ALA A 86 -18.78 14.73 36.61
CA ALA A 86 -19.32 15.86 35.87
C ALA A 86 -18.44 17.14 36.02
N ASP A 87 -17.78 17.33 37.13
CA ASP A 87 -16.97 18.53 37.34
C ASP A 87 -15.65 18.46 36.54
N GLU A 88 -15.01 17.31 36.52
CA GLU A 88 -13.84 17.07 35.63
C GLU A 88 -14.24 17.18 34.15
N ALA A 89 -15.45 16.70 33.76
CA ALA A 89 -15.96 16.88 32.41
C ALA A 89 -16.11 18.36 32.01
N LYS A 90 -16.66 19.20 32.90
CA LYS A 90 -16.77 20.64 32.69
C LYS A 90 -15.40 21.31 32.56
N GLU A 91 -14.42 20.92 33.39
CA GLU A 91 -13.06 21.43 33.31
C GLU A 91 -12.41 21.07 31.96
N MET A 92 -12.50 19.82 31.52
CA MET A 92 -11.97 19.38 30.23
C MET A 92 -12.58 20.19 29.09
N LEU A 93 -13.89 20.33 29.02
CA LEU A 93 -14.58 21.08 27.97
C LEU A 93 -14.25 22.58 28.02
N THR A 94 -14.09 23.17 29.20
CA THR A 94 -13.65 24.55 29.36
C THR A 94 -12.26 24.76 28.79
N ARG A 95 -11.38 23.77 28.87
CA ARG A 95 -10.03 23.82 28.30
C ARG A 95 -10.01 23.64 26.78
N LEU A 96 -10.94 22.86 26.24
CA LEU A 96 -11.01 22.51 24.82
C LEU A 96 -11.83 23.51 23.98
N GLN A 97 -12.84 24.19 24.58
CA GLN A 97 -13.72 25.09 23.84
C GLN A 97 -12.95 26.22 23.13
N GLY A 98 -13.35 26.55 21.91
CA GLY A 98 -12.75 27.60 21.08
C GLY A 98 -11.31 27.31 20.61
N ARG A 99 -10.81 26.09 20.79
CA ARG A 99 -9.42 25.73 20.50
C ARG A 99 -9.31 24.54 19.55
N GLU A 100 -8.08 24.32 19.10
CA GLU A 100 -7.65 23.10 18.41
C GLU A 100 -7.03 22.13 19.41
N HIS A 101 -7.30 20.85 19.20
CA HIS A 101 -6.70 19.74 19.92
C HIS A 101 -6.57 18.54 18.98
N TYR A 102 -5.88 17.50 19.43
CA TYR A 102 -5.73 16.27 18.67
C TYR A 102 -6.47 15.10 19.32
N VAL A 103 -7.05 14.26 18.48
CA VAL A 103 -7.51 12.93 18.86
C VAL A 103 -6.59 11.92 18.20
N TYR A 104 -5.94 11.08 19.02
CA TYR A 104 -5.11 9.99 18.55
C TYR A 104 -5.83 8.67 18.78
N THR A 105 -5.89 7.86 17.73
CA THR A 105 -6.37 6.47 17.86
C THR A 105 -5.26 5.54 17.39
N GLY A 106 -4.81 4.68 18.30
CA GLY A 106 -3.88 3.59 18.03
C GLY A 106 -4.62 2.30 17.74
N VAL A 107 -4.08 1.52 16.82
CA VAL A 107 -4.60 0.20 16.45
C VAL A 107 -3.45 -0.79 16.41
N THR A 108 -3.66 -1.96 16.98
CA THR A 108 -2.77 -3.11 16.86
C THR A 108 -3.54 -4.29 16.28
N ILE A 109 -2.98 -4.88 15.22
CA ILE A 109 -3.42 -6.15 14.65
C ILE A 109 -2.38 -7.20 15.08
N LEU A 110 -2.82 -8.25 15.76
CA LEU A 110 -2.04 -9.45 16.01
C LEU A 110 -2.60 -10.57 15.15
N THR A 111 -1.81 -11.06 14.19
CA THR A 111 -2.25 -12.16 13.32
C THR A 111 -2.29 -13.48 14.09
N LYS A 112 -2.93 -14.49 13.52
CA LYS A 112 -2.96 -15.84 14.10
C LYS A 112 -1.56 -16.43 14.30
N GLU A 113 -0.59 -16.05 13.47
CA GLU A 113 0.82 -16.43 13.56
C GLU A 113 1.62 -15.61 14.61
N GLY A 114 0.98 -14.61 15.23
CA GLY A 114 1.60 -13.74 16.23
C GLY A 114 2.36 -12.53 15.63
N LYS A 115 2.25 -12.29 14.31
CA LYS A 115 2.83 -11.08 13.71
C LYS A 115 2.08 -9.85 14.22
N ARG A 116 2.85 -8.83 14.64
CA ARG A 116 2.32 -7.55 15.15
C ARG A 116 2.39 -6.47 14.08
N VAL A 117 1.26 -5.83 13.82
CA VAL A 117 1.18 -4.58 13.06
C VAL A 117 0.53 -3.53 13.96
N THR A 118 1.24 -2.45 14.25
CA THR A 118 0.75 -1.36 15.12
C THR A 118 0.91 -0.03 14.39
N PHE A 119 -0.12 0.80 14.45
CA PHE A 119 -0.13 2.14 13.87
C PHE A 119 -1.06 3.05 14.66
N HIS A 120 -0.96 4.35 14.43
CA HIS A 120 -1.89 5.35 14.96
C HIS A 120 -2.33 6.33 13.88
N GLU A 121 -3.46 6.97 14.10
CA GLU A 121 -3.92 8.15 13.37
C GLU A 121 -4.11 9.31 14.33
N GLY A 122 -3.60 10.49 13.93
CA GLY A 122 -3.77 11.75 14.67
C GLY A 122 -4.64 12.71 13.90
N THR A 123 -5.83 13.03 14.41
CA THR A 123 -6.77 13.94 13.77
C THR A 123 -6.92 15.22 14.59
N LYS A 124 -6.70 16.35 13.96
CA LYS A 124 -6.92 17.67 14.56
C LYS A 124 -8.42 17.99 14.55
N VAL A 125 -8.95 18.35 15.72
CA VAL A 125 -10.34 18.76 15.92
C VAL A 125 -10.34 20.22 16.41
N THR A 126 -11.18 21.06 15.81
CA THR A 126 -11.34 22.47 16.20
C THR A 126 -12.75 22.69 16.73
N PHE A 127 -12.87 23.27 17.91
CA PHE A 127 -14.16 23.63 18.51
C PHE A 127 -14.52 25.10 18.30
N THR A 128 -15.81 25.39 18.20
CA THR A 128 -16.35 26.73 18.40
C THR A 128 -16.26 27.12 19.87
N PRO A 129 -16.23 28.44 20.21
CA PRO A 129 -16.42 28.88 21.59
C PRO A 129 -17.74 28.35 22.17
N MET A 130 -17.75 27.97 23.44
CA MET A 130 -18.92 27.54 24.20
C MET A 130 -19.07 28.40 25.45
N SER A 131 -20.30 28.77 25.79
CA SER A 131 -20.58 29.42 27.06
C SER A 131 -20.55 28.39 28.22
N ARG A 132 -20.49 28.93 29.43
CA ARG A 132 -20.55 28.07 30.63
C ARG A 132 -21.87 27.27 30.71
N GLU A 133 -22.95 27.91 30.38
CA GLU A 133 -24.28 27.32 30.38
C GLU A 133 -24.41 26.20 29.35
N GLU A 134 -23.79 26.35 28.16
CA GLU A 134 -23.78 25.31 27.15
C GLU A 134 -22.96 24.09 27.58
N ILE A 135 -21.82 24.32 28.25
CA ILE A 135 -20.98 23.23 28.80
C ILE A 135 -21.76 22.51 29.90
N GLU A 136 -22.38 23.23 30.82
CA GLU A 136 -23.19 22.66 31.92
C GLU A 136 -24.38 21.84 31.36
N ALA A 137 -25.10 22.37 30.37
CA ALA A 137 -26.20 21.68 29.71
C ALA A 137 -25.75 20.38 29.01
N TYR A 138 -24.62 20.39 28.30
CA TYR A 138 -24.11 19.18 27.66
C TYR A 138 -23.66 18.14 28.71
N VAL A 139 -22.95 18.56 29.75
CA VAL A 139 -22.51 17.63 30.81
C VAL A 139 -23.72 17.01 31.54
N ALA A 140 -24.82 17.76 31.73
CA ALA A 140 -26.05 17.25 32.34
C ALA A 140 -26.73 16.11 31.55
N THR A 141 -26.40 15.94 30.25
CA THR A 141 -26.92 14.81 29.45
C THR A 141 -26.32 13.47 29.86
N GLY A 142 -25.20 13.46 30.57
CA GLY A 142 -24.40 12.26 30.88
C GLY A 142 -23.54 11.72 29.74
N ASP A 143 -23.71 12.22 28.50
CA ASP A 143 -22.99 11.78 27.31
C ASP A 143 -21.47 11.91 27.40
N PRO A 144 -20.89 12.95 28.07
CA PRO A 144 -19.46 13.10 28.20
C PRO A 144 -18.71 12.05 29.02
N LEU A 145 -19.38 11.40 29.95
CA LEU A 145 -18.73 10.69 31.07
C LEU A 145 -18.00 9.41 30.66
N ASP A 146 -18.32 8.81 29.53
CA ASP A 146 -17.69 7.60 28.99
C ASP A 146 -16.65 7.89 27.90
N LYS A 147 -16.33 9.18 27.63
CA LYS A 147 -15.54 9.61 26.48
C LYS A 147 -14.25 10.34 26.88
N ALA A 148 -13.15 10.02 26.22
CA ALA A 148 -11.90 10.77 26.35
C ALA A 148 -12.12 12.24 25.99
N GLY A 149 -11.58 13.16 26.79
CA GLY A 149 -11.75 14.62 26.60
C GLY A 149 -13.17 15.11 26.86
N ALA A 150 -14.05 14.27 27.44
CA ALA A 150 -15.40 14.61 27.81
C ALA A 150 -16.32 15.02 26.65
N TYR A 151 -16.12 14.48 25.41
CA TYR A 151 -17.03 14.74 24.29
C TYR A 151 -17.08 13.58 23.28
N GLY A 152 -18.17 13.54 22.51
CA GLY A 152 -18.29 12.68 21.33
C GLY A 152 -18.57 13.51 20.07
N ILE A 153 -17.81 13.29 19.00
CA ILE A 153 -18.04 13.99 17.73
C ILE A 153 -19.37 13.64 17.08
N GLN A 154 -19.94 12.50 17.46
CA GLN A 154 -21.29 12.07 17.10
C GLN A 154 -22.30 12.61 18.12
N GLY A 155 -23.55 12.73 17.74
CA GLY A 155 -24.61 13.19 18.65
C GLY A 155 -24.63 14.70 18.87
N GLU A 156 -25.08 15.14 20.06
CA GLU A 156 -25.39 16.56 20.37
C GLU A 156 -24.15 17.47 20.32
N PHE A 157 -22.98 16.96 20.63
CA PHE A 157 -21.74 17.75 20.62
C PHE A 157 -21.31 18.18 19.22
N ALA A 158 -21.81 17.52 18.16
CA ALA A 158 -21.46 17.84 16.76
C ALA A 158 -21.66 19.34 16.44
N LYS A 159 -22.61 20.02 17.08
CA LYS A 159 -22.89 21.45 16.90
C LYS A 159 -21.73 22.38 17.34
N TYR A 160 -20.83 21.88 18.18
CA TYR A 160 -19.66 22.63 18.67
C TYR A 160 -18.36 22.30 17.92
N VAL A 161 -18.40 21.32 17.01
CA VAL A 161 -17.25 20.98 16.18
C VAL A 161 -17.22 21.89 14.96
N LYS A 162 -16.25 22.81 14.94
CA LYS A 162 -16.03 23.74 13.81
C LYS A 162 -15.46 23.03 12.57
N GLY A 163 -14.64 22.01 12.78
CA GLY A 163 -14.02 21.25 11.71
C GLY A 163 -12.99 20.24 12.20
N ILE A 164 -12.61 19.34 11.30
CA ILE A 164 -11.57 18.35 11.52
C ILE A 164 -10.53 18.41 10.38
N GLN A 165 -9.30 18.03 10.69
CA GLN A 165 -8.24 17.81 9.70
C GLN A 165 -7.58 16.46 9.98
N GLY A 166 -7.86 15.48 9.14
CA GLY A 166 -7.46 14.07 9.30
C GLY A 166 -8.64 13.11 9.10
N ASP A 167 -8.60 11.95 9.74
CA ASP A 167 -9.59 10.88 9.61
C ASP A 167 -10.73 11.04 10.64
N TYR A 168 -11.97 11.22 10.16
CA TYR A 168 -13.17 11.29 11.00
C TYR A 168 -13.37 10.00 11.83
N ASN A 169 -13.17 8.84 11.22
CA ASN A 169 -13.40 7.56 11.90
C ASN A 169 -12.40 7.33 13.04
N SER A 170 -11.18 7.89 12.95
CA SER A 170 -10.24 7.86 14.06
C SER A 170 -10.75 8.68 15.27
N VAL A 171 -11.43 9.81 15.03
CA VAL A 171 -12.05 10.59 16.12
C VAL A 171 -13.21 9.83 16.76
N VAL A 172 -13.96 9.05 15.99
CA VAL A 172 -15.01 8.15 16.50
C VAL A 172 -14.41 6.99 17.32
N GLY A 173 -13.19 6.55 16.98
CA GLY A 173 -12.44 5.58 17.77
C GLY A 173 -11.80 4.40 17.02
N LEU A 174 -11.83 4.39 15.67
CA LEU A 174 -11.17 3.38 14.84
C LEU A 174 -10.92 3.95 13.43
N PRO A 175 -9.67 4.08 12.97
CA PRO A 175 -9.34 4.56 11.63
C PRO A 175 -9.65 3.47 10.58
N ALA A 176 -10.94 3.36 10.24
CA ALA A 176 -11.51 2.24 9.50
C ALA A 176 -10.87 2.06 8.11
N GLY A 177 -10.57 3.15 7.40
CA GLY A 177 -9.93 3.10 6.08
C GLY A 177 -8.53 2.50 6.15
N ARG A 178 -7.69 2.96 7.06
CA ARG A 178 -6.33 2.43 7.25
C ARG A 178 -6.34 1.00 7.78
N LEU A 179 -7.22 0.70 8.73
CA LEU A 179 -7.39 -0.67 9.24
C LEU A 179 -7.73 -1.64 8.11
N TYR A 180 -8.66 -1.29 7.23
CA TYR A 180 -9.01 -2.11 6.07
C TYR A 180 -7.81 -2.37 5.16
N GLN A 181 -7.01 -1.33 4.88
CA GLN A 181 -5.80 -1.46 4.05
C GLN A 181 -4.78 -2.39 4.69
N GLU A 182 -4.52 -2.26 6.01
CA GLU A 182 -3.57 -3.12 6.72
C GLU A 182 -4.04 -4.58 6.78
N LEU A 183 -5.32 -4.83 7.05
CA LEU A 183 -5.88 -6.19 7.01
C LEU A 183 -5.76 -6.82 5.63
N THR A 184 -6.11 -6.07 4.58
CA THR A 184 -5.98 -6.55 3.20
C THR A 184 -4.52 -6.81 2.82
N ARG A 185 -3.58 -5.99 3.31
CA ARG A 185 -2.14 -6.22 3.12
C ARG A 185 -1.69 -7.50 3.81
N ILE A 186 -2.11 -7.73 5.05
CA ILE A 186 -1.81 -8.94 5.82
C ILE A 186 -2.36 -10.18 5.09
N GLU A 187 -3.61 -10.14 4.62
CA GLU A 187 -4.22 -11.24 3.86
C GLU A 187 -3.38 -11.59 2.61
N ARG A 188 -3.01 -10.57 1.84
CA ARG A 188 -2.15 -10.79 0.65
C ARG A 188 -0.77 -11.32 1.03
N GLU A 189 -0.17 -10.83 2.10
CA GLU A 189 1.15 -11.27 2.57
C GLU A 189 1.14 -12.73 3.02
N THR A 190 0.13 -13.13 3.81
CA THR A 190 0.02 -14.46 4.43
C THR A 190 -0.59 -15.52 3.53
N ALA A 191 -1.24 -15.13 2.42
CA ALA A 191 -1.77 -16.07 1.45
C ALA A 191 -0.63 -16.93 0.84
N PRO A 192 -0.77 -18.27 0.75
CA PRO A 192 0.23 -19.11 0.12
C PRO A 192 0.53 -18.66 -1.30
N LYS A 193 1.79 -18.40 -1.63
CA LYS A 193 2.18 -18.01 -2.97
C LYS A 193 2.29 -19.22 -3.87
N LYS A 194 1.63 -19.16 -5.03
CA LYS A 194 1.60 -20.20 -6.06
C LYS A 194 2.21 -19.72 -7.36
N ALA A 195 2.22 -18.42 -7.58
CA ALA A 195 2.81 -17.79 -8.76
C ALA A 195 3.61 -16.54 -8.41
N VAL A 196 4.65 -16.30 -9.21
CA VAL A 196 5.42 -15.05 -9.19
C VAL A 196 5.31 -14.39 -10.56
N ILE A 197 4.86 -13.15 -10.58
CA ILE A 197 4.80 -12.32 -11.79
C ILE A 197 5.85 -11.24 -11.68
N PHE A 198 6.69 -11.14 -12.68
CA PHE A 198 7.76 -10.15 -12.77
C PHE A 198 7.44 -9.12 -13.85
N ASP A 199 7.75 -7.86 -13.59
CA ASP A 199 8.07 -6.96 -14.69
C ASP A 199 9.40 -7.35 -15.35
N LEU A 200 9.65 -6.81 -16.55
CA LEU A 200 10.84 -7.14 -17.32
C LEU A 200 11.93 -6.07 -17.21
N ASP A 201 11.61 -4.85 -17.70
CA ASP A 201 12.58 -3.77 -17.88
C ASP A 201 12.84 -3.04 -16.57
N GLY A 202 14.00 -3.19 -15.94
CA GLY A 202 14.31 -2.66 -14.61
C GLY A 202 14.06 -3.64 -13.46
N THR A 203 13.38 -4.75 -13.71
CA THR A 203 13.10 -5.78 -12.70
C THR A 203 13.86 -7.07 -12.96
N LEU A 204 13.56 -7.80 -14.04
CA LEU A 204 14.27 -9.02 -14.42
C LEU A 204 15.57 -8.71 -15.14
N SER A 205 15.59 -7.68 -15.98
CA SER A 205 16.71 -7.35 -16.84
C SER A 205 17.02 -5.86 -16.88
N ASP A 206 18.33 -5.56 -16.89
CA ASP A 206 18.85 -4.24 -17.18
C ASP A 206 18.81 -4.03 -18.69
N THR A 207 17.83 -3.25 -19.13
CA THR A 207 17.58 -2.93 -20.54
C THR A 207 17.88 -1.48 -20.88
N ILE A 208 18.41 -0.71 -19.93
CA ILE A 208 18.56 0.73 -20.09
C ILE A 208 19.45 1.12 -21.26
N GLN A 209 20.49 0.34 -21.55
CA GLN A 209 21.39 0.62 -22.68
C GLN A 209 20.68 0.49 -24.02
N SER A 210 19.90 -0.57 -24.21
CA SER A 210 19.10 -0.78 -25.42
C SER A 210 18.06 0.33 -25.62
N LEU A 211 17.33 0.70 -24.55
CA LEU A 211 16.33 1.76 -24.59
C LEU A 211 16.97 3.11 -24.94
N THR A 212 18.11 3.42 -24.33
CA THR A 212 18.89 4.65 -24.58
C THR A 212 19.38 4.72 -26.02
N TYR A 213 19.98 3.62 -26.51
CA TYR A 213 20.48 3.56 -27.89
C TYR A 213 19.35 3.77 -28.90
N CYS A 214 18.26 3.01 -28.78
CA CYS A 214 17.14 3.09 -29.72
C CYS A 214 16.46 4.46 -29.73
N GLY A 215 16.29 5.05 -28.55
CA GLY A 215 15.71 6.39 -28.44
C GLY A 215 16.61 7.48 -29.03
N ASN A 216 17.92 7.41 -28.78
CA ASN A 216 18.87 8.39 -29.29
C ASN A 216 19.06 8.28 -30.81
N GLU A 217 19.06 7.08 -31.39
CA GLU A 217 19.13 6.93 -32.85
C GLU A 217 17.85 7.49 -33.51
N MET A 218 16.67 7.26 -32.94
CA MET A 218 15.42 7.86 -33.41
C MET A 218 15.46 9.40 -33.33
N LEU A 219 15.93 9.96 -32.19
CA LEU A 219 16.03 11.42 -32.01
C LEU A 219 17.03 12.05 -32.99
N LYS A 220 18.16 11.43 -33.21
CA LYS A 220 19.21 11.88 -34.15
C LYS A 220 18.67 12.00 -35.58
N GLU A 221 17.87 11.03 -36.06
CA GLU A 221 17.25 11.10 -37.40
C GLU A 221 16.26 12.27 -37.55
N LEU A 222 15.72 12.76 -36.42
CA LEU A 222 14.82 13.92 -36.37
C LEU A 222 15.54 15.25 -36.12
N GLY A 223 16.88 15.21 -35.98
CA GLY A 223 17.69 16.40 -35.74
C GLY A 223 17.71 16.86 -34.27
N TYR A 224 17.31 15.99 -33.34
CA TYR A 224 17.36 16.25 -31.89
C TYR A 224 18.65 15.71 -31.26
N GLY A 225 19.00 16.24 -30.08
CA GLY A 225 20.18 15.80 -29.35
C GLY A 225 19.95 14.50 -28.57
N PRO A 226 21.03 13.80 -28.19
CA PRO A 226 20.93 12.59 -27.37
C PRO A 226 20.64 12.95 -25.90
N PHE A 227 20.06 11.97 -25.20
CA PHE A 227 19.90 11.95 -23.76
C PHE A 227 20.77 10.85 -23.12
N GLU A 228 21.04 10.99 -21.81
CA GLU A 228 21.76 10.00 -21.05
C GLU A 228 20.86 8.84 -20.57
N ALA A 229 21.47 7.72 -20.18
CA ALA A 229 20.74 6.55 -19.68
C ALA A 229 19.80 6.89 -18.49
N LYS A 230 20.22 7.79 -17.60
CA LYS A 230 19.41 8.25 -16.47
C LYS A 230 18.10 8.93 -16.91
N ASP A 231 18.08 9.64 -18.05
CA ASP A 231 16.87 10.27 -18.56
C ASP A 231 15.91 9.19 -19.07
N TYR A 232 16.45 8.16 -19.74
CA TYR A 232 15.67 7.03 -20.23
C TYR A 232 15.07 6.18 -19.11
N GLN A 233 15.66 6.14 -17.93
CA GLN A 233 15.03 5.53 -16.76
C GLN A 233 13.64 6.14 -16.51
N TYR A 234 13.51 7.48 -16.63
CA TYR A 234 12.22 8.18 -16.43
C TYR A 234 11.34 8.21 -17.70
N PHE A 235 11.91 8.05 -18.88
CA PHE A 235 11.12 7.93 -20.10
C PHE A 235 10.42 6.58 -20.20
N ALA A 236 11.05 5.51 -19.69
CA ALA A 236 10.56 4.13 -19.72
C ALA A 236 9.52 3.84 -18.61
N GLY A 237 8.91 2.65 -18.67
CA GLY A 237 7.94 2.11 -17.70
C GLY A 237 6.50 2.04 -18.23
N ASP A 238 6.06 3.06 -18.98
CA ASP A 238 4.66 3.18 -19.43
C ASP A 238 4.46 2.84 -20.92
N GLY A 239 5.34 2.01 -21.49
CA GLY A 239 5.29 1.55 -22.86
C GLY A 239 6.02 2.47 -23.86
N ALA A 240 6.31 1.90 -25.04
CA ALA A 240 7.16 2.53 -26.06
C ALA A 240 6.61 3.88 -26.57
N ALA A 241 5.31 4.03 -26.71
CA ALA A 241 4.71 5.28 -27.14
C ALA A 241 4.95 6.44 -26.16
N ASN A 242 4.86 6.16 -24.84
CA ASN A 242 5.11 7.18 -23.81
C ASN A 242 6.59 7.49 -23.67
N LEU A 243 7.48 6.52 -23.83
CA LEU A 243 8.92 6.74 -23.92
C LEU A 243 9.24 7.75 -25.06
N VAL A 244 8.74 7.51 -26.26
CA VAL A 244 8.96 8.40 -27.42
C VAL A 244 8.39 9.80 -27.17
N LYS A 245 7.18 9.90 -26.61
CA LYS A 245 6.55 11.19 -26.28
C LYS A 245 7.38 11.98 -25.26
N ARG A 246 7.88 11.32 -24.22
CA ARG A 246 8.72 11.96 -23.18
C ARG A 246 10.05 12.43 -23.77
N ALA A 247 10.70 11.61 -24.60
CA ALA A 247 11.93 11.99 -25.28
C ALA A 247 11.75 13.19 -26.22
N LEU A 248 10.67 13.23 -27.00
CA LEU A 248 10.33 14.37 -27.88
C LEU A 248 10.08 15.65 -27.06
N ARG A 249 9.31 15.57 -25.98
CA ARG A 249 9.05 16.73 -25.12
C ARG A 249 10.32 17.25 -24.46
N ALA A 250 11.18 16.36 -23.99
CA ALA A 250 12.49 16.71 -23.45
C ALA A 250 13.41 17.37 -24.51
N SER A 251 13.20 17.02 -25.79
CA SER A 251 13.89 17.65 -26.94
C SER A 251 13.29 18.99 -27.35
N GLY A 252 12.21 19.48 -26.69
CA GLY A 252 11.54 20.74 -27.01
C GLY A 252 10.29 20.61 -27.89
N ASP A 253 9.96 19.41 -28.37
CA ASP A 253 8.71 19.16 -29.13
C ASP A 253 7.53 18.93 -28.18
N MET A 254 7.11 20.01 -27.48
CA MET A 254 6.05 19.95 -26.48
C MET A 254 4.70 19.53 -27.05
N GLU A 255 4.43 19.86 -28.32
CA GLU A 255 3.18 19.54 -29.02
C GLU A 255 3.21 18.18 -29.72
N LEU A 256 4.34 17.46 -29.63
CA LEU A 256 4.53 16.14 -30.25
C LEU A 256 4.32 16.11 -31.77
N ARG A 257 4.72 17.18 -32.46
CA ARG A 257 4.57 17.32 -33.92
C ARG A 257 5.34 16.25 -34.69
N SER A 258 6.43 15.75 -34.10
CA SER A 258 7.29 14.71 -34.68
C SER A 258 6.82 13.29 -34.37
N PHE A 259 5.82 13.10 -33.50
CA PHE A 259 5.45 11.78 -32.96
C PHE A 259 5.08 10.76 -34.03
N ASP A 260 4.29 11.16 -35.04
CA ASP A 260 3.85 10.24 -36.09
C ASP A 260 4.99 9.71 -36.97
N LYS A 261 6.13 10.40 -37.00
CA LYS A 261 7.37 9.93 -37.64
C LYS A 261 8.27 9.17 -36.65
N ALA A 262 8.40 9.69 -35.45
CA ALA A 262 9.28 9.17 -34.41
C ALA A 262 8.88 7.76 -33.95
N PHE A 263 7.62 7.56 -33.67
CA PHE A 263 7.16 6.30 -33.06
C PHE A 263 7.29 5.07 -33.97
N PRO A 264 6.89 5.09 -35.25
CA PRO A 264 7.17 3.99 -36.17
C PRO A 264 8.67 3.73 -36.30
N ARG A 265 9.48 4.78 -36.40
CA ARG A 265 10.93 4.65 -36.55
C ARG A 265 11.58 4.06 -35.29
N TYR A 266 11.18 4.50 -34.11
CA TYR A 266 11.62 3.89 -32.86
C TYR A 266 11.32 2.38 -32.85
N LYS A 267 10.12 1.95 -33.26
CA LYS A 267 9.76 0.53 -33.28
C LYS A 267 10.65 -0.29 -34.23
N GLU A 268 10.98 0.25 -35.40
CA GLU A 268 11.89 -0.41 -36.34
C GLU A 268 13.29 -0.60 -35.75
N ILE A 269 13.86 0.46 -35.15
CA ILE A 269 15.18 0.41 -34.49
C ILE A 269 15.12 -0.58 -33.32
N PHE A 270 14.09 -0.50 -32.49
CA PHE A 270 13.94 -1.33 -31.30
C PHE A 270 13.77 -2.83 -31.63
N ALA A 271 13.07 -3.17 -32.70
CA ALA A 271 12.91 -4.55 -33.15
C ALA A 271 14.29 -5.20 -33.49
N VAL A 272 15.27 -4.41 -33.91
CA VAL A 272 16.65 -4.90 -34.19
C VAL A 272 17.50 -4.92 -32.93
N HIS A 273 17.48 -3.83 -32.16
CA HIS A 273 18.43 -3.51 -31.10
C HIS A 273 17.91 -3.75 -29.68
N CYS A 274 16.74 -4.39 -29.51
CA CYS A 274 16.14 -4.63 -28.18
C CYS A 274 16.98 -5.51 -27.26
N MET A 275 18.04 -6.14 -27.77
CA MET A 275 18.95 -7.02 -27.01
C MET A 275 20.33 -6.39 -26.74
N ASP A 276 20.62 -5.19 -27.28
CA ASP A 276 21.95 -4.61 -27.20
C ASP A 276 22.28 -4.19 -25.75
N GLY A 277 23.28 -4.84 -25.15
CA GLY A 277 23.70 -4.58 -23.77
C GLY A 277 22.74 -5.10 -22.70
N VAL A 278 21.71 -5.86 -23.07
CA VAL A 278 20.72 -6.39 -22.14
C VAL A 278 21.26 -7.60 -21.38
N LYS A 279 21.09 -7.59 -20.06
CA LYS A 279 21.50 -8.69 -19.16
C LYS A 279 20.54 -8.81 -17.98
N PRO A 280 20.45 -10.00 -17.34
CA PRO A 280 19.75 -10.11 -16.06
C PRO A 280 20.42 -9.24 -15.00
N PHE A 281 19.67 -8.74 -14.04
CA PHE A 281 20.25 -8.17 -12.82
C PHE A 281 20.89 -9.27 -11.97
N ASP A 282 21.90 -8.90 -11.17
CA ASP A 282 22.61 -9.82 -10.30
C ASP A 282 21.65 -10.48 -9.30
N GLY A 283 21.70 -11.81 -9.16
CA GLY A 283 20.83 -12.58 -8.29
C GLY A 283 19.46 -12.99 -8.91
N ILE A 284 19.09 -12.46 -10.07
CA ILE A 284 17.80 -12.82 -10.73
C ILE A 284 17.81 -14.26 -11.24
N THR A 285 18.91 -14.70 -11.84
CA THR A 285 19.02 -16.07 -12.36
C THR A 285 18.89 -17.10 -11.23
N GLU A 286 19.52 -16.83 -10.09
CA GLU A 286 19.45 -17.64 -8.88
C GLU A 286 18.03 -17.64 -8.30
N LEU A 287 17.38 -16.48 -8.23
CA LEU A 287 15.99 -16.36 -7.77
C LEU A 287 15.05 -17.21 -8.64
N VAL A 288 15.11 -17.03 -9.96
CA VAL A 288 14.27 -17.78 -10.92
C VAL A 288 14.47 -19.30 -10.77
N ALA A 289 15.71 -19.74 -10.62
CA ALA A 289 16.03 -21.17 -10.42
C ALA A 289 15.44 -21.70 -9.10
N GLU A 290 15.55 -20.96 -7.99
CA GLU A 290 15.01 -21.36 -6.69
C GLU A 290 13.48 -21.37 -6.68
N LEU A 291 12.83 -20.40 -7.31
CA LEU A 291 11.36 -20.37 -7.44
C LEU A 291 10.83 -21.57 -8.22
N LYS A 292 11.48 -21.94 -9.33
CA LYS A 292 11.14 -23.14 -10.09
C LYS A 292 11.32 -24.42 -9.28
N LYS A 293 12.41 -24.54 -8.53
CA LYS A 293 12.67 -25.67 -7.65
C LYS A 293 11.60 -25.83 -6.57
N ARG A 294 11.02 -24.73 -6.09
CA ARG A 294 9.87 -24.73 -5.16
C ARG A 294 8.53 -25.01 -5.83
N GLY A 295 8.50 -25.21 -7.14
CA GLY A 295 7.28 -25.55 -7.90
C GLY A 295 6.34 -24.38 -8.18
N LEU A 296 6.80 -23.14 -8.02
CA LEU A 296 6.00 -21.95 -8.29
C LEU A 296 5.85 -21.73 -9.81
N LYS A 297 4.67 -21.25 -10.21
CA LYS A 297 4.44 -20.76 -11.57
C LYS A 297 5.10 -19.40 -11.76
N LEU A 298 5.83 -19.25 -12.86
CA LEU A 298 6.56 -18.02 -13.17
C LEU A 298 5.98 -17.33 -14.40
N ALA A 299 5.73 -16.04 -14.30
CA ALA A 299 5.24 -15.27 -15.43
C ALA A 299 5.95 -13.90 -15.55
N VAL A 300 5.91 -13.34 -16.75
CA VAL A 300 6.41 -11.99 -17.03
C VAL A 300 5.25 -11.15 -17.56
N LEU A 301 5.10 -9.94 -17.02
CA LEU A 301 4.17 -8.91 -17.50
C LEU A 301 4.90 -7.62 -17.82
N SER A 302 4.94 -7.22 -19.09
CA SER A 302 5.64 -6.02 -19.51
C SER A 302 4.80 -5.12 -20.43
N ASN A 303 5.00 -3.80 -20.34
CA ASN A 303 4.51 -2.82 -21.31
C ASN A 303 5.34 -2.78 -22.62
N LYS A 304 6.41 -3.59 -22.70
CA LYS A 304 7.15 -3.84 -23.93
C LYS A 304 6.30 -4.62 -24.94
N PRO A 305 6.42 -4.41 -26.25
CA PRO A 305 5.71 -5.21 -27.25
C PRO A 305 5.93 -6.71 -27.06
N HIS A 306 4.91 -7.52 -27.32
CA HIS A 306 4.88 -8.94 -26.94
C HIS A 306 6.02 -9.77 -27.60
N ALA A 307 6.31 -9.52 -28.86
CA ALA A 307 7.36 -10.24 -29.60
C ALA A 307 8.75 -9.97 -28.99
N GLU A 308 9.05 -8.71 -28.65
CA GLU A 308 10.31 -8.30 -28.02
C GLU A 308 10.39 -8.80 -26.58
N THR A 309 9.27 -8.86 -25.84
CA THR A 309 9.20 -9.46 -24.51
C THR A 309 9.63 -10.92 -24.57
N ILE A 310 9.05 -11.72 -25.47
CA ILE A 310 9.41 -13.13 -25.67
C ILE A 310 10.89 -13.25 -26.02
N ARG A 311 11.36 -12.47 -27.00
CA ARG A 311 12.75 -12.52 -27.47
C ARG A 311 13.74 -12.25 -26.34
N VAL A 312 13.50 -11.22 -25.53
CA VAL A 312 14.39 -10.86 -24.40
C VAL A 312 14.38 -11.98 -23.37
N VAL A 313 13.21 -12.42 -22.91
CA VAL A 313 13.10 -13.43 -21.85
C VAL A 313 13.68 -14.78 -22.29
N GLU A 314 13.32 -15.26 -23.48
CA GLU A 314 13.83 -16.56 -23.95
C GLU A 314 15.34 -16.54 -24.24
N THR A 315 15.89 -15.40 -24.64
CA THR A 315 17.34 -15.26 -24.86
C THR A 315 18.10 -15.27 -23.53
N LEU A 316 17.59 -14.58 -22.51
CA LEU A 316 18.28 -14.45 -21.22
C LEU A 316 18.12 -15.68 -20.32
N PHE A 317 16.95 -16.31 -20.32
CA PHE A 317 16.61 -17.34 -19.34
C PHE A 317 16.33 -18.71 -19.96
N GLY A 318 16.22 -18.79 -21.29
CA GLY A 318 15.88 -20.02 -22.01
C GLY A 318 14.37 -20.20 -22.17
N LYS A 319 14.00 -20.85 -23.28
CA LYS A 319 12.59 -21.17 -23.60
C LYS A 319 11.99 -22.10 -22.55
N GLY A 320 10.76 -21.78 -22.10
CA GLY A 320 10.02 -22.59 -21.10
C GLY A 320 10.49 -22.37 -19.65
N THR A 321 11.36 -21.39 -19.39
CA THR A 321 11.70 -20.99 -18.03
C THR A 321 10.52 -20.37 -17.31
N PHE A 322 9.76 -19.52 -18.00
CA PHE A 322 8.53 -18.93 -17.53
C PHE A 322 7.32 -19.64 -18.14
N ASP A 323 6.28 -19.88 -17.34
CA ASP A 323 5.04 -20.54 -17.77
C ASP A 323 4.21 -19.63 -18.69
N VAL A 324 4.20 -18.31 -18.40
CA VAL A 324 3.48 -17.31 -19.21
C VAL A 324 4.35 -16.07 -19.45
N LEU A 325 4.44 -15.66 -20.71
CA LEU A 325 5.01 -14.39 -21.12
C LEU A 325 3.88 -13.51 -21.64
N GLN A 326 3.74 -12.29 -21.11
CA GLN A 326 2.73 -11.33 -21.52
C GLN A 326 3.37 -9.95 -21.70
N GLY A 327 3.60 -9.58 -22.95
CA GLY A 327 3.91 -8.20 -23.35
C GLY A 327 2.66 -7.48 -23.87
N GLN A 328 2.85 -6.26 -24.38
CA GLN A 328 1.80 -5.47 -24.98
C GLN A 328 1.24 -6.13 -26.25
N GLU A 329 -0.07 -6.30 -26.28
CA GLU A 329 -0.83 -6.79 -27.44
C GLU A 329 -2.06 -5.89 -27.70
N PRO A 330 -2.56 -5.84 -28.95
CA PRO A 330 -3.81 -5.14 -29.24
C PRO A 330 -4.98 -5.67 -28.38
N GLY A 331 -5.77 -4.77 -27.80
CA GLY A 331 -6.92 -5.12 -26.98
C GLY A 331 -6.60 -5.46 -25.52
N LEU A 332 -5.33 -5.44 -25.10
CA LEU A 332 -4.92 -5.53 -23.70
C LEU A 332 -4.52 -4.14 -23.19
N ALA A 333 -5.13 -3.69 -22.10
CA ALA A 333 -4.74 -2.45 -21.47
C ALA A 333 -3.32 -2.55 -20.90
N LEU A 334 -2.54 -1.47 -21.06
CA LEU A 334 -1.20 -1.37 -20.47
C LEU A 334 -1.25 -1.29 -18.94
N LYS A 335 -0.17 -1.70 -18.28
CA LYS A 335 0.07 -1.30 -16.89
C LYS A 335 -0.06 0.24 -16.79
N PRO A 336 -0.74 0.81 -15.78
CA PRO A 336 -1.11 0.21 -14.50
C PRO A 336 -2.45 -0.57 -14.47
N SER A 337 -3.08 -0.90 -15.61
CA SER A 337 -4.23 -1.81 -15.58
C SER A 337 -3.84 -3.20 -15.07
N ALA A 338 -4.71 -3.80 -14.26
CA ALA A 338 -4.55 -5.17 -13.78
C ALA A 338 -4.89 -6.25 -14.85
N ASP A 339 -5.39 -5.86 -16.03
CA ASP A 339 -5.85 -6.77 -17.08
C ASP A 339 -4.79 -7.79 -17.49
N GLY A 340 -3.52 -7.35 -17.54
CA GLY A 340 -2.40 -8.23 -17.85
C GLY A 340 -2.20 -9.34 -16.82
N VAL A 341 -2.37 -9.01 -15.53
CA VAL A 341 -2.30 -10.00 -14.43
C VAL A 341 -3.44 -11.00 -14.56
N PHE A 342 -4.68 -10.52 -14.77
CA PHE A 342 -5.84 -11.41 -14.91
C PHE A 342 -5.70 -12.34 -16.12
N ARG A 343 -5.18 -11.84 -17.25
CA ARG A 343 -4.88 -12.67 -18.42
C ARG A 343 -3.82 -13.74 -18.14
N ILE A 344 -2.77 -13.41 -17.38
CA ILE A 344 -1.76 -14.38 -16.93
C ILE A 344 -2.41 -15.46 -16.05
N LEU A 345 -3.21 -15.05 -15.06
CA LEU A 345 -3.91 -16.00 -14.18
C LEU A 345 -4.85 -16.92 -14.95
N GLU A 346 -5.56 -16.43 -15.95
CA GLU A 346 -6.42 -17.23 -16.82
C GLU A 346 -5.60 -18.29 -17.58
N LYS A 347 -4.44 -17.92 -18.14
CA LYS A 347 -3.54 -18.86 -18.82
C LYS A 347 -2.96 -19.91 -17.87
N LEU A 348 -2.58 -19.53 -16.64
CA LEU A 348 -2.05 -20.45 -15.64
C LEU A 348 -3.11 -21.45 -15.13
N ARG A 349 -4.38 -21.03 -15.02
CA ARG A 349 -5.50 -21.90 -14.61
C ARG A 349 -5.80 -23.00 -15.63
N ALA A 350 -5.48 -22.80 -16.90
CA ALA A 350 -5.69 -23.81 -17.93
C ALA A 350 -4.93 -25.12 -17.66
N ASP A 351 -3.90 -25.10 -16.80
CA ASP A 351 -3.15 -26.28 -16.34
C ASP A 351 -3.83 -27.04 -15.18
N GLY A 352 -5.05 -26.60 -14.75
CA GLY A 352 -5.88 -27.33 -13.78
C GLY A 352 -5.66 -26.92 -12.31
N GLU A 353 -4.78 -25.97 -12.02
CA GLU A 353 -4.59 -25.43 -10.67
C GLU A 353 -5.29 -24.08 -10.53
N GLU A 354 -6.10 -23.90 -9.46
CA GLU A 354 -6.70 -22.61 -9.16
C GLU A 354 -5.69 -21.70 -8.49
N ILE A 355 -5.29 -20.63 -9.20
CA ILE A 355 -4.43 -19.56 -8.68
C ILE A 355 -5.25 -18.28 -8.61
N LEU A 356 -5.46 -17.77 -7.39
CA LEU A 356 -6.14 -16.51 -7.14
C LEU A 356 -5.12 -15.37 -7.10
N SER A 357 -5.59 -14.13 -7.23
CA SER A 357 -4.71 -12.94 -7.17
C SER A 357 -3.90 -12.85 -5.88
N GLU A 358 -4.47 -13.20 -4.74
CA GLU A 358 -3.80 -13.24 -3.42
C GLU A 358 -2.66 -14.28 -3.35
N ASN A 359 -2.69 -15.31 -4.23
CA ASN A 359 -1.62 -16.29 -4.36
C ASN A 359 -0.45 -15.82 -5.24
N VAL A 360 -0.48 -14.56 -5.69
CA VAL A 360 0.55 -13.98 -6.55
C VAL A 360 1.49 -13.11 -5.73
N LEU A 361 2.80 -13.32 -5.93
CA LEU A 361 3.85 -12.35 -5.61
C LEU A 361 4.15 -11.57 -6.89
N TYR A 362 3.92 -10.25 -6.89
CA TYR A 362 4.22 -9.38 -8.02
C TYR A 362 5.48 -8.55 -7.72
N LEU A 363 6.45 -8.59 -8.63
CA LEU A 363 7.72 -7.87 -8.51
C LEU A 363 7.86 -6.84 -9.63
N GLY A 364 8.12 -5.58 -9.28
CA GLY A 364 8.32 -4.50 -10.23
C GLY A 364 9.06 -3.31 -9.64
N ASP A 365 9.66 -2.49 -10.49
CA ASP A 365 10.56 -1.39 -10.10
C ASP A 365 9.94 0.00 -10.27
N THR A 366 8.70 0.11 -10.75
CA THR A 366 8.03 1.39 -10.98
C THR A 366 6.70 1.52 -10.23
N GLY A 367 6.23 2.77 -10.03
CA GLY A 367 4.89 3.03 -9.51
C GLY A 367 3.78 2.40 -10.36
N THR A 368 4.00 2.29 -11.68
CA THR A 368 3.11 1.60 -12.62
C THR A 368 2.96 0.12 -12.25
N ASP A 369 4.04 -0.56 -11.87
CA ASP A 369 4.03 -1.95 -11.42
C ASP A 369 3.29 -2.13 -10.11
N VAL A 370 3.59 -1.24 -9.16
CA VAL A 370 2.93 -1.26 -7.85
C VAL A 370 1.42 -1.12 -8.00
N LEU A 371 0.96 -0.17 -8.81
CA LEU A 371 -0.46 0.02 -9.09
C LEU A 371 -1.08 -1.18 -9.80
N THR A 372 -0.35 -1.84 -10.72
CA THR A 372 -0.80 -3.03 -11.44
C THR A 372 -1.02 -4.21 -10.49
N GLY A 373 -0.01 -4.57 -9.70
CA GLY A 373 -0.08 -5.70 -8.77
C GLY A 373 -1.15 -5.49 -7.70
N ARG A 374 -1.21 -4.30 -7.12
CA ARG A 374 -2.26 -3.93 -6.15
C ARG A 374 -3.65 -3.93 -6.76
N GLY A 375 -3.80 -3.35 -7.95
CA GLY A 375 -5.08 -3.34 -8.68
C GLY A 375 -5.59 -4.75 -8.99
N ALA A 376 -4.69 -5.71 -9.14
CA ALA A 376 -5.03 -7.12 -9.28
C ALA A 376 -5.32 -7.83 -7.94
N GLY A 377 -4.95 -7.26 -6.80
CA GLY A 377 -5.05 -7.90 -5.49
C GLY A 377 -3.87 -8.82 -5.15
N ALA A 378 -2.75 -8.70 -5.86
CA ALA A 378 -1.51 -9.43 -5.60
C ALA A 378 -0.72 -8.80 -4.44
N PHE A 379 0.12 -9.59 -3.75
CA PHE A 379 1.14 -9.04 -2.86
C PHE A 379 2.26 -8.45 -3.70
N THR A 380 2.43 -7.13 -3.61
CA THR A 380 3.24 -6.37 -4.55
C THR A 380 4.50 -5.84 -3.88
N VAL A 381 5.63 -6.27 -4.38
CA VAL A 381 6.96 -5.92 -3.88
C VAL A 381 7.67 -5.01 -4.87
N GLY A 382 8.03 -3.82 -4.40
CA GLY A 382 8.87 -2.89 -5.13
C GLY A 382 10.35 -3.30 -5.05
N VAL A 383 11.05 -3.31 -6.19
CA VAL A 383 12.47 -3.66 -6.24
C VAL A 383 13.32 -2.39 -6.40
N LEU A 384 14.40 -2.28 -5.61
CA LEU A 384 15.22 -1.05 -5.50
C LEU A 384 16.46 -1.05 -6.41
N TRP A 385 16.69 -2.08 -7.22
CA TRP A 385 17.79 -2.12 -8.19
C TRP A 385 17.39 -1.62 -9.60
N GLY A 386 16.12 -1.25 -9.79
CA GLY A 386 15.56 -0.84 -11.07
C GLY A 386 15.65 0.65 -11.37
N PHE A 387 14.63 1.20 -12.04
CA PHE A 387 14.65 2.55 -12.60
C PHE A 387 14.10 3.64 -11.67
N ARG A 388 13.36 3.27 -10.60
CA ARG A 388 12.70 4.23 -9.71
C ARG A 388 13.23 4.18 -8.29
N GLU A 389 13.11 5.33 -7.63
CA GLU A 389 13.51 5.49 -6.24
C GLU A 389 12.47 4.93 -5.28
N ARG A 390 12.93 4.68 -4.06
CA ARG A 390 12.13 4.12 -2.95
C ARG A 390 10.81 4.87 -2.71
N GLU A 391 10.88 6.19 -2.79
CA GLU A 391 9.77 7.10 -2.48
C GLU A 391 8.60 6.86 -3.44
N GLU A 392 8.85 6.76 -4.74
CA GLU A 392 7.80 6.48 -5.74
C GLU A 392 7.09 5.16 -5.47
N LEU A 393 7.84 4.10 -5.14
CA LEU A 393 7.27 2.78 -4.87
C LEU A 393 6.38 2.80 -3.61
N LEU A 394 6.82 3.49 -2.55
CA LEU A 394 6.04 3.64 -1.32
C LEU A 394 4.79 4.51 -1.50
N GLU A 395 4.91 5.63 -2.21
CA GLU A 395 3.78 6.53 -2.49
C GLU A 395 2.68 5.83 -3.30
N ASN A 396 3.06 4.93 -4.21
CA ASN A 396 2.12 4.10 -4.95
C ASN A 396 1.64 2.87 -4.15
N GLY A 397 2.18 2.65 -2.94
CA GLY A 397 1.70 1.71 -1.95
C GLY A 397 2.25 0.30 -2.10
N ALA A 398 3.52 0.12 -2.49
CA ALA A 398 4.16 -1.19 -2.43
C ALA A 398 3.97 -1.84 -1.06
N ASP A 399 3.60 -3.13 -1.03
CA ASP A 399 3.37 -3.87 0.21
C ASP A 399 4.69 -4.14 0.96
N ALA A 400 5.79 -4.29 0.21
CA ALA A 400 7.16 -4.41 0.71
C ALA A 400 8.17 -3.86 -0.31
N LEU A 401 9.40 -3.62 0.13
CA LEU A 401 10.53 -3.26 -0.72
C LEU A 401 11.71 -4.20 -0.46
N ILE A 402 12.42 -4.56 -1.53
CA ILE A 402 13.63 -5.39 -1.47
C ILE A 402 14.78 -4.74 -2.24
N SER A 403 15.99 -4.92 -1.74
CA SER A 403 17.22 -4.40 -2.34
C SER A 403 18.00 -5.45 -3.14
N HIS A 404 17.70 -6.72 -2.90
CA HIS A 404 18.34 -7.85 -3.59
C HIS A 404 17.29 -8.91 -3.98
N PRO A 405 17.40 -9.52 -5.19
CA PRO A 405 16.40 -10.47 -5.68
C PRO A 405 16.07 -11.63 -4.72
N LEU A 406 17.07 -12.21 -4.07
CA LEU A 406 16.86 -13.34 -3.16
C LEU A 406 16.04 -13.00 -1.90
N GLU A 407 15.89 -11.73 -1.55
CA GLU A 407 15.00 -11.31 -0.45
C GLU A 407 13.53 -11.65 -0.75
N ALA A 408 13.16 -11.79 -2.03
CA ALA A 408 11.81 -12.21 -2.43
C ALA A 408 11.41 -13.58 -1.87
N LEU A 409 12.39 -14.45 -1.58
CA LEU A 409 12.14 -15.77 -1.01
C LEU A 409 11.53 -15.74 0.39
N SER A 410 11.73 -14.67 1.15
CA SER A 410 11.16 -14.48 2.49
C SER A 410 9.63 -14.33 2.48
N PHE A 411 9.02 -14.01 1.35
CA PHE A 411 7.57 -13.90 1.21
C PHE A 411 6.89 -15.21 0.79
N LEU A 412 7.64 -16.30 0.71
CA LEU A 412 7.16 -17.62 0.30
C LEU A 412 7.07 -18.62 1.46
N GLU A 413 7.49 -18.19 2.65
CA GLU A 413 7.54 -19.03 3.85
C GLU A 413 6.22 -19.03 4.64
#